data_bd1474173cd4fa9a79e42d49a533ef2e
#
_entry.id   bd1474173cd4fa9a79e42d49a533ef2e
#
_cell.length_a   1.000
_cell.length_b   1.000
_cell.length_c   1.000
_cell.angle_alpha   90.00
_cell.angle_beta   90.00
_cell.angle_gamma   90.00
#
_symmetry.space_group_name_H-M   'P 1'
#
loop_
_entity.id
_entity.type
_entity.pdbx_description
1 polymer ?
#
loop_
_entity_poly.entity_id
_entity_poly.type
_entity_poly.pdbx_seq_one_letter_code
_entity_poly.pdbx_strand_id
1 'polypeptide(L)'
;QRQLETNENKTMPRVNLNMGIASQAEDEKYFSSFGNRDFSWNIGVDISYPLGIRKESLDVERAEISIAKLDAQRRETEINSEQQINYLLAQIDLIAELVEITLEQGQLANEKVIEEKTKYDEARGQKSLLIAAQKNANLARLSSLQAAASYQKIVIDYRAAIDQLFN
;
A
#
# COMPACT_ATOMS: atom_id res chain seq x y z
N GLN A 1 -4.58 3.31 18.46
CA GLN A 1 -4.10 3.54 19.83
C GLN A 1 -4.63 4.87 20.40
N ARG A 2 -4.43 6.04 19.75
CA ARG A 2 -4.95 7.35 20.23
C ARG A 2 -6.46 7.39 20.47
N GLN A 3 -7.26 6.71 19.64
CA GLN A 3 -8.72 6.64 19.82
C GLN A 3 -9.11 5.81 21.05
N LEU A 4 -8.37 4.74 21.34
CA LEU A 4 -8.57 3.92 22.53
C LEU A 4 -8.31 4.76 23.80
N GLU A 5 -7.15 5.42 23.89
CA GLU A 5 -6.78 6.30 25.00
C GLU A 5 -7.80 7.44 25.21
N THR A 6 -8.32 8.01 24.10
CA THR A 6 -9.35 9.06 24.17
C THR A 6 -10.67 8.53 24.72
N ASN A 7 -11.05 7.29 24.37
CA ASN A 7 -12.30 6.68 24.84
C ASN A 7 -12.16 6.21 26.32
N GLU A 8 -11.00 5.69 26.71
CA GLU A 8 -10.69 5.37 28.11
C GLU A 8 -10.74 6.63 28.99
N ASN A 9 -10.19 7.75 28.55
CA ASN A 9 -10.27 9.02 29.28
C ASN A 9 -11.70 9.53 29.47
N LYS A 10 -12.64 9.20 28.59
CA LYS A 10 -14.07 9.56 28.75
C LYS A 10 -14.77 8.78 29.88
N THR A 11 -14.23 7.64 30.29
CA THR A 11 -14.77 6.83 31.41
C THR A 11 -14.30 7.37 32.77
N MET A 12 -13.31 8.27 32.80
CA MET A 12 -12.76 8.83 34.03
C MET A 12 -13.60 10.02 34.56
N PRO A 13 -13.63 10.24 35.89
CA PRO A 13 -14.25 11.44 36.47
C PRO A 13 -13.56 12.71 36.00
N ARG A 14 -14.34 13.72 35.63
CA ARG A 14 -13.83 15.05 35.26
C ARG A 14 -13.90 15.95 36.47
N VAL A 15 -12.80 16.60 36.78
CA VAL A 15 -12.71 17.63 37.82
C VAL A 15 -12.37 18.96 37.16
N ASN A 16 -13.29 19.92 37.21
CA ASN A 16 -13.08 21.27 36.71
C ASN A 16 -13.00 22.24 37.86
N LEU A 17 -11.98 23.06 37.86
CA LEU A 17 -11.80 24.17 38.82
C LEU A 17 -12.25 25.46 38.12
N ASN A 18 -13.28 26.09 38.65
CA ASN A 18 -13.81 27.36 38.15
C ASN A 18 -13.41 28.46 39.14
N MET A 19 -12.77 29.51 38.65
CA MET A 19 -12.45 30.72 39.41
C MET A 19 -13.11 31.91 38.70
N GLY A 20 -13.89 32.66 39.41
CA GLY A 20 -14.50 33.89 38.92
C GLY A 20 -14.16 35.07 39.85
N ILE A 21 -13.85 36.20 39.25
CA ILE A 21 -13.63 37.48 39.94
C ILE A 21 -14.61 38.47 39.29
N ALA A 22 -15.49 39.07 40.08
CA ALA A 22 -16.38 40.13 39.67
C ALA A 22 -16.21 41.38 40.52
N SER A 23 -16.10 42.51 39.89
CA SER A 23 -16.09 43.81 40.53
C SER A 23 -17.34 44.58 40.06
N GLN A 24 -18.22 44.91 40.98
CA GLN A 24 -19.44 45.67 40.68
C GLN A 24 -19.31 47.05 41.36
N ALA A 25 -19.45 48.10 40.57
CA ALA A 25 -19.52 49.48 41.07
C ALA A 25 -20.98 49.95 40.93
N GLU A 26 -21.64 50.16 42.03
CA GLU A 26 -23.01 50.64 42.07
C GLU A 26 -23.00 52.11 42.57
N ASP A 27 -22.81 53.06 41.62
CA ASP A 27 -22.99 54.49 41.94
C ASP A 27 -23.37 55.30 40.71
N GLU A 28 -24.43 56.09 40.82
CA GLU A 28 -24.99 56.98 39.78
C GLU A 28 -24.15 58.26 39.53
N LYS A 29 -23.03 58.48 40.25
CA LYS A 29 -22.19 59.69 40.13
C LYS A 29 -20.78 59.36 39.67
N TYR A 30 -20.41 59.88 38.52
CA TYR A 30 -19.18 59.64 37.75
C TYR A 30 -17.87 59.93 38.53
N PHE A 31 -17.90 60.59 39.68
CA PHE A 31 -16.69 60.99 40.41
C PHE A 31 -16.49 60.28 41.75
N SER A 32 -17.46 59.51 42.27
CA SER A 32 -17.33 58.82 43.55
C SER A 32 -17.03 57.33 43.44
N SER A 33 -16.98 56.79 42.25
CA SER A 33 -16.84 55.33 41.97
C SER A 33 -15.44 54.78 42.20
N PHE A 34 -14.47 55.59 42.59
CA PHE A 34 -13.11 55.11 42.89
C PHE A 34 -12.92 54.56 44.30
N GLY A 35 -13.85 54.77 45.22
CA GLY A 35 -13.73 54.44 46.66
C GLY A 35 -14.52 53.21 47.12
N ASN A 36 -15.59 52.80 46.40
CA ASN A 36 -16.46 51.69 46.83
C ASN A 36 -16.60 50.67 45.70
N ARG A 37 -15.60 49.81 45.56
CA ARG A 37 -15.67 48.65 44.66
C ARG A 37 -15.93 47.41 45.50
N ASP A 38 -17.10 46.86 45.41
CA ASP A 38 -17.35 45.53 45.96
C ASP A 38 -16.68 44.50 45.07
N PHE A 39 -15.69 43.86 45.67
CA PHE A 39 -14.87 42.83 45.02
C PHE A 39 -15.36 41.46 45.46
N SER A 40 -16.02 40.76 44.58
CA SER A 40 -16.44 39.38 44.84
C SER A 40 -15.59 38.38 44.09
N TRP A 41 -15.21 37.35 44.75
CA TRP A 41 -14.51 36.20 44.15
C TRP A 41 -15.27 34.92 44.47
N ASN A 42 -15.28 34.03 43.55
CA ASN A 42 -15.83 32.69 43.73
C ASN A 42 -14.86 31.64 43.22
N ILE A 43 -14.73 30.53 43.96
CA ILE A 43 -14.03 29.33 43.54
C ILE A 43 -15.01 28.21 43.61
N GLY A 44 -15.17 27.51 42.50
CA GLY A 44 -16.03 26.34 42.38
C GLY A 44 -15.24 25.14 41.87
N VAL A 45 -15.55 23.97 42.39
CA VAL A 45 -15.04 22.69 41.91
C VAL A 45 -16.20 21.87 41.39
N ASP A 46 -16.20 21.63 40.10
CA ASP A 46 -17.19 20.76 39.46
C ASP A 46 -16.60 19.35 39.27
N ILE A 47 -17.18 18.37 39.93
CA ILE A 47 -16.84 16.96 39.74
C ILE A 47 -17.98 16.31 39.01
N SER A 48 -17.73 15.88 37.77
CA SER A 48 -18.69 15.11 36.99
C SER A 48 -18.22 13.68 36.79
N TYR A 49 -19.03 12.75 37.23
CA TYR A 49 -18.81 11.32 37.02
C TYR A 49 -19.93 10.77 36.12
N PRO A 50 -19.60 10.14 34.97
CA PRO A 50 -20.63 9.60 34.08
C PRO A 50 -21.28 8.36 34.74
N LEU A 51 -22.47 8.55 35.30
CA LEU A 51 -23.28 7.46 35.83
C LEU A 51 -24.01 6.80 34.65
N GLY A 52 -23.62 5.59 34.30
CA GLY A 52 -24.20 4.85 33.18
C GLY A 52 -23.23 4.59 32.02
N ILE A 53 -22.04 4.16 32.35
CA ILE A 53 -20.83 3.93 31.51
C ILE A 53 -21.06 2.97 30.33
N ARG A 54 -22.29 2.52 30.08
CA ARG A 54 -22.58 1.52 29.06
C ARG A 54 -22.19 1.95 27.63
N LYS A 55 -22.33 3.22 27.32
CA LYS A 55 -22.00 3.76 26.00
C LYS A 55 -20.49 3.90 25.83
N GLU A 56 -19.84 4.46 26.84
CA GLU A 56 -18.39 4.68 26.85
C GLU A 56 -17.63 3.34 26.88
N SER A 57 -18.08 2.35 27.63
CA SER A 57 -17.49 1.03 27.64
C SER A 57 -17.66 0.30 26.29
N LEU A 58 -18.82 0.45 25.63
CA LEU A 58 -19.03 -0.07 24.29
C LEU A 58 -18.15 0.62 23.24
N ASP A 59 -17.87 1.90 23.41
CA ASP A 59 -16.96 2.63 22.50
C ASP A 59 -15.49 2.19 22.69
N VAL A 60 -15.08 1.85 23.91
CA VAL A 60 -13.77 1.21 24.18
C VAL A 60 -13.70 -0.17 23.51
N GLU A 61 -14.69 -1.03 23.74
CA GLU A 61 -14.74 -2.37 23.14
C GLU A 61 -14.73 -2.32 21.61
N ARG A 62 -15.47 -1.38 20.99
CA ARG A 62 -15.43 -1.15 19.54
C ARG A 62 -14.06 -0.70 19.06
N ALA A 63 -13.36 0.13 19.82
CA ALA A 63 -12.01 0.57 19.49
C ALA A 63 -11.01 -0.60 19.55
N GLU A 64 -11.13 -1.47 20.55
CA GLU A 64 -10.31 -2.69 20.67
C GLU A 64 -10.57 -3.66 19.52
N ILE A 65 -11.83 -3.92 19.17
CA ILE A 65 -12.21 -4.74 18.02
C ILE A 65 -11.66 -4.13 16.72
N SER A 66 -11.70 -2.80 16.57
CA SER A 66 -11.16 -2.10 15.40
C SER A 66 -9.64 -2.26 15.29
N ILE A 67 -8.92 -2.19 16.41
CA ILE A 67 -7.46 -2.43 16.46
C ILE A 67 -7.15 -3.88 16.07
N ALA A 68 -7.86 -4.85 16.66
CA ALA A 68 -7.67 -6.26 16.33
C ALA A 68 -7.95 -6.55 14.83
N LYS A 69 -8.97 -5.90 14.26
CA LYS A 69 -9.27 -6.00 12.83
C LYS A 69 -8.15 -5.42 11.96
N LEU A 70 -7.61 -4.25 12.33
CA LEU A 70 -6.49 -3.63 11.60
C LEU A 70 -5.22 -4.48 11.68
N ASP A 71 -4.94 -5.10 12.83
CA ASP A 71 -3.81 -6.01 13.00
C ASP A 71 -3.97 -7.29 12.15
N ALA A 72 -5.19 -7.80 12.03
CA ALA A 72 -5.49 -8.94 11.16
C ALA A 72 -5.32 -8.56 9.68
N GLN A 73 -5.83 -7.40 9.26
CA GLN A 73 -5.69 -6.89 7.89
C GLN A 73 -4.21 -6.63 7.54
N ARG A 74 -3.44 -6.10 8.48
CA ARG A 74 -2.00 -5.91 8.29
C ARG A 74 -1.29 -7.23 8.02
N ARG A 75 -1.54 -8.25 8.86
CA ARG A 75 -0.96 -9.60 8.67
C ARG A 75 -1.37 -10.22 7.34
N GLU A 76 -2.62 -10.09 6.96
CA GLU A 76 -3.12 -10.55 5.65
C GLU A 76 -2.38 -9.86 4.50
N THR A 77 -2.19 -8.55 4.57
CA THR A 77 -1.45 -7.80 3.56
C THR A 77 0.02 -8.23 3.49
N GLU A 78 0.67 -8.44 4.63
CA GLU A 78 2.05 -8.94 4.70
C GLU A 78 2.19 -10.32 4.03
N ILE A 79 1.30 -11.26 4.35
CA ILE A 79 1.28 -12.61 3.76
C ILE A 79 1.02 -12.54 2.24
N ASN A 80 0.05 -11.75 1.81
CA ASN A 80 -0.28 -11.61 0.39
C ASN A 80 0.88 -11.00 -0.40
N SER A 81 1.56 -10.00 0.18
CA SER A 81 2.73 -9.38 -0.45
C SER A 81 3.91 -10.36 -0.58
N GLU A 82 4.16 -11.16 0.47
CA GLU A 82 5.19 -12.21 0.44
C GLU A 82 4.88 -13.27 -0.62
N GLN A 83 3.63 -13.73 -0.69
CA GLN A 83 3.20 -14.69 -1.71
C GLN A 83 3.35 -14.12 -3.12
N GLN A 84 3.00 -12.86 -3.33
CA GLN A 84 3.14 -12.20 -4.62
C GLN A 84 4.61 -12.12 -5.06
N ILE A 85 5.52 -11.77 -4.15
CA ILE A 85 6.96 -11.72 -4.45
C ILE A 85 7.50 -13.10 -4.81
N ASN A 86 7.17 -14.13 -4.02
CA ASN A 86 7.58 -15.50 -4.30
C ASN A 86 7.05 -16.00 -5.65
N TYR A 87 5.82 -15.64 -5.99
CA TYR A 87 5.22 -15.94 -7.30
C TYR A 87 5.98 -15.26 -8.45
N LEU A 88 6.30 -13.97 -8.30
CA LEU A 88 7.06 -13.23 -9.32
C LEU A 88 8.47 -13.76 -9.49
N LEU A 89 9.15 -14.17 -8.41
CA LEU A 89 10.46 -14.81 -8.47
C LEU A 89 10.41 -16.13 -9.27
N ALA A 90 9.45 -16.99 -8.95
CA ALA A 90 9.28 -18.25 -9.69
C ALA A 90 8.95 -18.01 -11.19
N GLN A 91 8.21 -16.95 -11.50
CA GLN A 91 7.95 -16.56 -12.88
C GLN A 91 9.18 -16.03 -13.60
N ILE A 92 10.06 -15.27 -12.92
CA ILE A 92 11.31 -14.78 -13.49
C ILE A 92 12.17 -15.95 -13.91
N ASP A 93 12.35 -16.96 -13.05
CA ASP A 93 13.14 -18.16 -13.34
C ASP A 93 12.57 -18.92 -14.55
N LEU A 94 11.25 -19.16 -14.56
CA LEU A 94 10.58 -19.87 -15.68
C LEU A 94 10.72 -19.13 -17.01
N ILE A 95 10.56 -17.80 -17.02
CA ILE A 95 10.64 -17.02 -18.25
C ILE A 95 12.10 -16.83 -18.69
N ALA A 96 13.06 -16.77 -17.77
CA ALA A 96 14.48 -16.79 -18.12
C ALA A 96 14.84 -18.05 -18.92
N GLU A 97 14.41 -19.22 -18.46
CA GLU A 97 14.56 -20.48 -19.19
C GLU A 97 13.86 -20.45 -20.57
N LEU A 98 12.64 -19.90 -20.63
CA LEU A 98 11.91 -19.74 -21.89
C LEU A 98 12.66 -18.84 -22.88
N VAL A 99 13.29 -17.75 -22.42
CA VAL A 99 14.11 -16.88 -23.26
C VAL A 99 15.28 -17.64 -23.85
N GLU A 100 15.98 -18.44 -23.02
CA GLU A 100 17.12 -19.26 -23.49
C GLU A 100 16.68 -20.27 -24.56
N ILE A 101 15.61 -21.04 -24.31
CA ILE A 101 15.05 -22.01 -25.26
C ILE A 101 14.64 -21.35 -26.57
N THR A 102 13.96 -20.21 -26.51
CA THR A 102 13.48 -19.51 -27.74
C THR A 102 14.62 -18.88 -28.53
N LEU A 103 15.71 -18.45 -27.87
CA LEU A 103 16.94 -18.01 -28.54
C LEU A 103 17.62 -19.16 -29.29
N GLU A 104 17.77 -20.33 -28.65
CA GLU A 104 18.33 -21.52 -29.28
C GLU A 104 17.48 -21.96 -30.49
N GLN A 105 16.16 -21.99 -30.34
CA GLN A 105 15.24 -22.27 -31.46
C GLN A 105 15.42 -21.29 -32.62
N GLY A 106 15.64 -20.00 -32.30
CA GLY A 106 15.93 -18.97 -33.31
C GLY A 106 17.25 -19.22 -34.05
N GLN A 107 18.29 -19.68 -33.35
CA GLN A 107 19.57 -20.04 -33.96
C GLN A 107 19.41 -21.24 -34.89
N LEU A 108 18.82 -22.32 -34.41
CA LEU A 108 18.57 -23.52 -35.22
C LEU A 108 17.72 -23.23 -36.45
N ALA A 109 16.69 -22.37 -36.31
CA ALA A 109 15.85 -21.97 -37.45
C ALA A 109 16.66 -21.16 -38.50
N ASN A 110 17.57 -20.30 -38.08
CA ASN A 110 18.46 -19.58 -38.99
C ASN A 110 19.47 -20.50 -39.67
N GLU A 111 20.06 -21.48 -38.98
CA GLU A 111 20.93 -22.50 -39.57
C GLU A 111 20.18 -23.25 -40.66
N LYS A 112 18.91 -23.62 -40.42
CA LYS A 112 18.06 -24.26 -41.41
C LYS A 112 17.83 -23.42 -42.66
N VAL A 113 17.68 -22.10 -42.51
CA VAL A 113 17.59 -21.16 -43.64
C VAL A 113 18.87 -21.20 -44.47
N ILE A 114 20.03 -21.17 -43.82
CA ILE A 114 21.32 -21.24 -44.52
C ILE A 114 21.49 -22.56 -45.28
N GLU A 115 21.12 -23.65 -44.63
CA GLU A 115 21.16 -25.00 -45.25
C GLU A 115 20.26 -25.07 -46.49
N GLU A 116 19.00 -24.66 -46.37
CA GLU A 116 18.04 -24.70 -47.49
C GLU A 116 18.40 -23.73 -48.62
N LYS A 117 19.01 -22.57 -48.27
CA LYS A 117 19.51 -21.62 -49.24
C LYS A 117 20.70 -22.23 -50.02
N THR A 118 21.67 -22.86 -49.35
CA THR A 118 22.80 -23.55 -50.02
C THR A 118 22.32 -24.63 -50.96
N LYS A 119 21.37 -25.47 -50.53
CA LYS A 119 20.77 -26.50 -51.41
C LYS A 119 20.08 -25.90 -52.63
N TYR A 120 19.36 -24.76 -52.44
CA TYR A 120 18.70 -24.09 -53.55
C TYR A 120 19.71 -23.49 -54.53
N ASP A 121 20.77 -22.81 -54.03
CA ASP A 121 21.81 -22.21 -54.87
C ASP A 121 22.58 -23.26 -55.68
N GLU A 122 22.71 -24.48 -55.14
CA GLU A 122 23.34 -25.62 -55.79
C GLU A 122 22.36 -26.39 -56.73
N ALA A 123 21.14 -25.83 -56.99
CA ALA A 123 20.09 -26.45 -57.78
C ALA A 123 19.61 -27.83 -57.27
N ARG A 124 19.83 -28.12 -55.98
CA ARG A 124 19.40 -29.36 -55.28
C ARG A 124 18.21 -29.16 -54.36
N GLY A 125 17.78 -27.90 -54.13
CA GLY A 125 16.72 -27.53 -53.21
C GLY A 125 15.50 -26.99 -53.91
N GLN A 126 14.34 -27.06 -53.20
CA GLN A 126 13.09 -26.48 -53.68
C GLN A 126 12.87 -25.09 -53.08
N LYS A 127 12.47 -24.12 -53.89
CA LYS A 127 12.19 -22.76 -53.45
C LYS A 127 11.13 -22.71 -52.34
N SER A 128 10.16 -23.60 -52.34
CA SER A 128 9.11 -23.72 -51.33
C SER A 128 9.68 -24.06 -49.95
N LEU A 129 10.71 -24.93 -49.89
CA LEU A 129 11.38 -25.28 -48.62
C LEU A 129 12.18 -24.13 -48.08
N LEU A 130 12.88 -23.38 -48.92
CA LEU A 130 13.59 -22.15 -48.51
C LEU A 130 12.62 -21.10 -47.92
N ILE A 131 11.48 -20.87 -48.61
CA ILE A 131 10.46 -19.94 -48.12
C ILE A 131 9.88 -20.41 -46.79
N ALA A 132 9.61 -21.72 -46.64
CA ALA A 132 9.14 -22.28 -45.38
C ALA A 132 10.16 -22.13 -44.24
N ALA A 133 11.45 -22.37 -44.49
CA ALA A 133 12.51 -22.17 -43.55
C ALA A 133 12.62 -20.69 -43.11
N GLN A 134 12.57 -19.74 -44.03
CA GLN A 134 12.57 -18.31 -43.76
C GLN A 134 11.36 -17.89 -42.90
N LYS A 135 10.16 -18.41 -43.23
CA LYS A 135 8.97 -18.14 -42.41
C LYS A 135 9.15 -18.66 -40.97
N ASN A 136 9.67 -19.88 -40.80
CA ASN A 136 9.89 -20.48 -39.50
C ASN A 136 10.93 -19.71 -38.71
N ALA A 137 12.02 -19.24 -39.31
CA ALA A 137 13.03 -18.41 -38.69
C ALA A 137 12.46 -17.07 -38.22
N ASN A 138 11.60 -16.44 -39.01
CA ASN A 138 10.93 -15.21 -38.62
C ASN A 138 9.96 -15.45 -37.44
N LEU A 139 9.23 -16.55 -37.42
CA LEU A 139 8.36 -16.91 -36.29
C LEU A 139 9.16 -17.20 -35.03
N ALA A 140 10.26 -17.94 -35.12
CA ALA A 140 11.14 -18.21 -33.99
C ALA A 140 11.76 -16.91 -33.42
N ARG A 141 12.17 -15.98 -34.29
CA ARG A 141 12.65 -14.66 -33.88
C ARG A 141 11.56 -13.84 -33.18
N LEU A 142 10.34 -13.87 -33.68
CA LEU A 142 9.21 -13.18 -33.03
C LEU A 142 8.96 -13.77 -31.63
N SER A 143 8.97 -15.11 -31.51
CA SER A 143 8.80 -15.80 -30.23
C SER A 143 9.87 -15.39 -29.21
N SER A 144 11.15 -15.33 -29.63
CA SER A 144 12.25 -14.93 -28.73
C SER A 144 12.12 -13.47 -28.28
N LEU A 145 11.69 -12.57 -29.16
CA LEU A 145 11.42 -11.17 -28.79
C LEU A 145 10.25 -11.03 -27.79
N GLN A 146 9.19 -11.84 -27.99
CA GLN A 146 8.06 -11.85 -27.06
C GLN A 146 8.47 -12.41 -25.69
N ALA A 147 9.26 -13.46 -25.64
CA ALA A 147 9.78 -14.00 -24.39
C ALA A 147 10.67 -12.98 -23.67
N ALA A 148 11.58 -12.31 -24.37
CA ALA A 148 12.42 -11.24 -23.82
C ALA A 148 11.60 -10.05 -23.29
N ALA A 149 10.57 -9.63 -24.01
CA ALA A 149 9.67 -8.57 -23.56
C ALA A 149 8.89 -8.97 -22.30
N SER A 150 8.42 -10.23 -22.23
CA SER A 150 7.74 -10.76 -21.05
C SER A 150 8.67 -10.83 -19.85
N TYR A 151 9.92 -11.24 -20.03
CA TYR A 151 10.95 -11.23 -18.98
C TYR A 151 11.15 -9.82 -18.41
N GLN A 152 11.35 -8.82 -19.28
CA GLN A 152 11.53 -7.45 -18.84
C GLN A 152 10.31 -6.93 -18.05
N LYS A 153 9.11 -7.27 -18.50
CA LYS A 153 7.89 -6.87 -17.80
C LYS A 153 7.84 -7.45 -16.39
N ILE A 154 8.10 -8.74 -16.22
CA ILE A 154 8.05 -9.39 -14.89
C ILE A 154 9.13 -8.85 -13.96
N VAL A 155 10.32 -8.54 -14.47
CA VAL A 155 11.39 -7.89 -13.68
C VAL A 155 10.95 -6.51 -13.18
N ILE A 156 10.23 -5.76 -14.00
CA ILE A 156 9.68 -4.45 -13.59
C ILE A 156 8.59 -4.65 -12.52
N ASP A 157 7.68 -5.60 -12.73
CA ASP A 157 6.61 -5.92 -11.77
C ASP A 157 7.18 -6.38 -10.42
N TYR A 158 8.26 -7.18 -10.44
CA TYR A 158 8.98 -7.61 -9.23
C TYR A 158 9.62 -6.42 -8.49
N ARG A 159 10.29 -5.52 -9.21
CA ARG A 159 10.88 -4.31 -8.61
C ARG A 159 9.80 -3.41 -7.99
N ALA A 160 8.69 -3.22 -8.69
CA ALA A 160 7.58 -2.45 -8.16
C ALA A 160 6.97 -3.09 -6.89
N ALA A 161 6.88 -4.42 -6.84
CA ALA A 161 6.39 -5.12 -5.66
C ALA A 161 7.32 -4.97 -4.45
N ILE A 162 8.64 -4.96 -4.64
CA ILE A 162 9.62 -4.73 -3.57
C ILE A 162 9.55 -3.28 -3.07
N ASP A 163 9.50 -2.29 -3.96
CA ASP A 163 9.43 -0.87 -3.59
C ASP A 163 8.16 -0.55 -2.77
N GLN A 164 7.06 -1.29 -3.00
CA GLN A 164 5.85 -1.17 -2.19
C GLN A 164 5.98 -1.71 -0.76
N LEU A 165 6.94 -2.58 -0.49
CA LEU A 165 7.19 -3.13 0.85
C LEU A 165 8.11 -2.23 1.70
N PHE A 166 8.89 -1.37 1.07
CA PHE A 166 9.84 -0.50 1.76
C PHE A 166 9.37 0.96 1.93
N ASN A 167 8.20 1.32 1.39
CA ASN A 167 7.50 2.59 1.61
C ASN A 167 6.31 2.41 2.56
#